data_d744ae9fd411664e14975f57dbafe8b4
#
_entry.id   d744ae9fd411664e14975f57dbafe8b4
#
_cell.length_a   1.000
_cell.length_b   1.000
_cell.length_c   1.000
_cell.angle_alpha   90.00
_cell.angle_beta   90.00
_cell.angle_gamma   90.00
#
_symmetry.space_group_name_H-M   'P 1'
#
loop_
_entity.id
_entity.type
_entity.pdbx_description
1 polymer ?
#
loop_
_entity_poly.entity_id
_entity_poly.type
_entity_poly.pdbx_seq_one_letter_code
_entity_poly.pdbx_strand_id
1 'polypeptide(L)'
;MPAGGGAPEASPFNGRNNPKALEGFRRLHETRKTAILSLVTGGEGASPRRGLLFIGGAGPDRESLGERRGEVWLAVAADAGLALALQLGFEPDLVVGDMDSLSDRSLLDRFPPDRVLRFPQDKDETDTEIGLRVLRERGCGDVTIAGGGGGRVDHLLAIAALFEREDPPRRWVTDGADIRLIEEEFEVIGWEGSTVSFLPLGSQASGMRSEGLQWPLDGLCFRRGYAGISNRVMARRMRVWVGTGKLLMVRTLGEVSR
;
A
#
# COMPACT_ATOMS: atom_id res chain seq x y z
N MET A 1 -1.98 -17.79 57.24
CA MET A 1 -2.47 -16.55 56.59
C MET A 1 -2.15 -16.63 55.13
N PRO A 2 -3.12 -16.74 54.20
CA PRO A 2 -2.84 -16.95 52.78
C PRO A 2 -2.57 -15.62 52.07
N ALA A 3 -1.58 -15.64 51.19
CA ALA A 3 -1.27 -14.58 50.25
C ALA A 3 -2.28 -14.58 49.11
N GLY A 4 -2.91 -13.45 48.87
CA GLY A 4 -3.81 -13.22 47.75
C GLY A 4 -3.06 -13.14 46.43
N GLY A 5 -3.33 -14.08 45.54
CA GLY A 5 -2.92 -14.02 44.14
C GLY A 5 -3.88 -13.11 43.38
N GLY A 6 -3.42 -11.93 43.01
CA GLY A 6 -4.10 -11.08 42.01
C GLY A 6 -3.90 -11.67 40.60
N ALA A 7 -4.98 -11.95 39.91
CA ALA A 7 -4.95 -12.30 38.49
C ALA A 7 -4.46 -11.10 37.67
N PRO A 8 -3.73 -11.32 36.55
CA PRO A 8 -3.32 -10.23 35.70
C PRO A 8 -4.53 -9.57 35.02
N GLU A 9 -4.61 -8.27 35.13
CA GLU A 9 -5.61 -7.46 34.42
C GLU A 9 -5.49 -7.71 32.91
N ALA A 10 -6.65 -7.93 32.30
CA ALA A 10 -6.76 -8.16 30.86
C ALA A 10 -6.31 -6.92 30.07
N SER A 11 -5.57 -7.17 29.01
CA SER A 11 -5.13 -6.21 28.00
C SER A 11 -6.27 -5.28 27.52
N PRO A 12 -6.02 -3.98 27.30
CA PRO A 12 -7.02 -3.03 26.80
C PRO A 12 -7.44 -3.24 25.34
N PHE A 13 -6.93 -4.26 24.64
CA PHE A 13 -7.33 -4.63 23.30
C PHE A 13 -8.53 -5.59 23.30
N ASN A 14 -9.66 -5.13 23.79
CA ASN A 14 -10.91 -5.88 23.66
C ASN A 14 -11.81 -5.15 22.65
N GLY A 15 -11.61 -5.49 21.35
CA GLY A 15 -12.37 -4.96 20.22
C GLY A 15 -13.86 -5.25 20.38
N ARG A 16 -14.63 -4.27 20.79
CA ARG A 16 -16.10 -4.31 20.68
C ARG A 16 -16.47 -3.60 19.37
N ASN A 17 -16.72 -4.42 18.35
CA ASN A 17 -17.45 -3.98 17.16
C ASN A 17 -18.67 -3.18 17.58
N ASN A 18 -18.74 -1.90 17.21
CA ASN A 18 -19.93 -1.09 17.39
C ASN A 18 -20.94 -1.44 16.27
N PRO A 19 -22.00 -2.24 16.57
CA PRO A 19 -22.94 -2.73 15.55
C PRO A 19 -23.68 -1.60 14.82
N LYS A 20 -23.86 -0.44 15.46
CA LYS A 20 -24.58 0.70 14.88
C LYS A 20 -23.78 1.46 13.83
N ALA A 21 -22.44 1.53 13.98
CA ALA A 21 -21.59 2.13 12.97
C ALA A 21 -21.51 1.23 11.73
N LEU A 22 -21.45 -0.10 11.94
CA LEU A 22 -21.52 -1.10 10.86
C LEU A 22 -22.85 -1.13 10.13
N GLU A 23 -23.96 -0.89 10.82
CA GLU A 23 -25.31 -0.93 10.24
C GLU A 23 -25.61 0.32 9.39
N GLY A 24 -25.17 1.50 9.82
CA GLY A 24 -25.20 2.72 9.01
C GLY A 24 -24.34 2.59 7.74
N PHE A 25 -23.18 1.97 7.89
CA PHE A 25 -22.25 1.68 6.78
C PHE A 25 -22.84 0.66 5.79
N ARG A 26 -23.47 -0.43 6.28
CA ARG A 26 -24.17 -1.43 5.44
C ARG A 26 -25.33 -0.82 4.66
N ARG A 27 -26.15 0.04 5.25
CA ARG A 27 -27.26 0.72 4.54
C ARG A 27 -26.79 1.63 3.41
N LEU A 28 -25.74 2.43 3.62
CA LEU A 28 -25.11 3.21 2.54
C LEU A 28 -24.54 2.30 1.44
N HIS A 29 -24.01 1.14 1.83
CA HIS A 29 -23.41 0.16 0.93
C HIS A 29 -24.44 -0.54 0.05
N GLU A 30 -25.59 -0.96 0.59
CA GLU A 30 -26.61 -1.71 -0.17
C GLU A 30 -27.29 -0.86 -1.22
N THR A 31 -27.60 0.40 -0.92
CA THR A 31 -28.22 1.32 -1.90
C THR A 31 -27.27 1.66 -3.06
N ARG A 32 -25.95 1.61 -2.84
CA ARG A 32 -24.93 1.87 -3.85
C ARG A 32 -24.44 0.62 -4.59
N LYS A 33 -24.52 -0.57 -3.97
CA LYS A 33 -24.24 -1.85 -4.63
C LYS A 33 -25.06 -2.05 -5.90
N THR A 34 -26.32 -1.66 -5.89
CA THR A 34 -27.22 -1.84 -7.03
C THR A 34 -26.83 -0.96 -8.23
N ALA A 35 -26.30 0.23 -8.01
CA ALA A 35 -25.85 1.13 -9.08
C ALA A 35 -24.46 0.76 -9.64
N ILE A 36 -23.61 0.10 -8.84
CA ILE A 36 -22.23 -0.27 -9.21
C ILE A 36 -22.17 -1.70 -9.76
N LEU A 37 -23.06 -2.60 -9.35
CA LEU A 37 -23.10 -3.99 -9.83
C LEU A 37 -23.36 -4.08 -11.35
N SER A 38 -24.02 -3.12 -11.96
CA SER A 38 -24.23 -3.07 -13.41
C SER A 38 -22.94 -2.70 -14.19
N LEU A 39 -21.88 -2.25 -13.51
CA LEU A 39 -20.56 -1.90 -14.09
C LEU A 39 -19.48 -2.96 -13.84
N VAL A 40 -19.76 -4.01 -13.04
CA VAL A 40 -18.76 -4.98 -12.54
C VAL A 40 -18.74 -6.28 -13.35
N THR A 41 -19.55 -6.47 -14.37
CA THR A 41 -19.40 -7.60 -15.29
C THR A 41 -18.24 -7.38 -16.28
N GLY A 42 -16.99 -7.29 -15.74
CA GLY A 42 -15.80 -7.46 -16.53
C GLY A 42 -15.61 -8.95 -16.82
N GLY A 43 -15.63 -9.33 -18.11
CA GLY A 43 -15.40 -10.70 -18.53
C GLY A 43 -14.04 -11.24 -18.10
N GLU A 44 -13.92 -12.55 -18.00
CA GLU A 44 -12.68 -13.27 -17.77
C GLU A 44 -11.61 -12.79 -18.76
N GLY A 45 -10.47 -12.25 -18.23
CA GLY A 45 -9.36 -11.76 -19.04
C GLY A 45 -9.09 -10.26 -19.00
N ALA A 46 -9.90 -9.45 -18.31
CA ALA A 46 -9.61 -8.01 -18.14
C ALA A 46 -8.48 -7.82 -17.12
N SER A 47 -7.48 -6.99 -17.48
CA SER A 47 -6.44 -6.57 -16.53
C SER A 47 -7.05 -5.95 -15.27
N PRO A 48 -6.48 -6.21 -14.09
CA PRO A 48 -7.03 -5.68 -12.84
C PRO A 48 -7.08 -4.14 -12.87
N ARG A 49 -8.17 -3.58 -12.37
CA ARG A 49 -8.34 -2.13 -12.28
C ARG A 49 -7.29 -1.54 -11.35
N ARG A 50 -6.65 -0.46 -11.79
CA ARG A 50 -5.62 0.24 -11.02
C ARG A 50 -6.24 1.18 -10.01
N GLY A 51 -5.84 1.05 -8.74
CA GLY A 51 -6.16 1.96 -7.65
C GLY A 51 -4.91 2.70 -7.19
N LEU A 52 -5.07 3.98 -6.85
CA LEU A 52 -4.00 4.79 -6.28
C LEU A 52 -4.44 5.33 -4.93
N LEU A 53 -3.69 5.00 -3.88
CA LEU A 53 -3.92 5.45 -2.52
C LEU A 53 -2.85 6.44 -2.10
N PHE A 54 -3.24 7.69 -1.86
CA PHE A 54 -2.39 8.70 -1.27
C PHE A 54 -2.52 8.67 0.25
N ILE A 55 -1.40 8.64 0.96
CA ILE A 55 -1.34 8.65 2.42
C ILE A 55 -0.43 9.77 2.92
N GLY A 56 -0.57 10.14 4.19
CA GLY A 56 0.31 11.13 4.83
C GLY A 56 1.76 10.68 4.90
N GLY A 57 2.66 11.61 5.18
CA GLY A 57 4.11 11.40 5.20
C GLY A 57 4.79 11.83 3.90
N ALA A 58 6.13 11.72 3.86
CA ALA A 58 6.89 12.10 2.67
C ALA A 58 6.56 11.19 1.50
N GLY A 59 6.24 11.78 0.36
CA GLY A 59 5.83 11.06 -0.85
C GLY A 59 6.80 11.24 -2.00
N PRO A 60 6.63 10.46 -3.09
CA PRO A 60 7.44 10.57 -4.28
C PRO A 60 7.24 11.92 -4.97
N ASP A 61 8.16 12.25 -5.86
CA ASP A 61 7.87 13.21 -6.91
C ASP A 61 7.03 12.58 -8.03
N ARG A 62 6.60 13.39 -8.98
CA ARG A 62 5.73 12.95 -10.07
C ARG A 62 6.40 11.92 -11.01
N GLU A 63 7.70 12.05 -11.22
CA GLU A 63 8.48 11.15 -12.07
C GLU A 63 8.62 9.77 -11.42
N SER A 64 9.00 9.74 -10.15
CA SER A 64 9.13 8.51 -9.35
C SER A 64 7.79 7.80 -9.15
N LEU A 65 6.69 8.55 -8.98
CA LEU A 65 5.35 7.97 -8.97
C LEU A 65 5.04 7.27 -10.30
N GLY A 66 5.33 7.92 -11.43
CA GLY A 66 5.15 7.37 -12.77
C GLY A 66 3.70 7.10 -13.19
N GLU A 67 2.74 7.28 -12.29
CA GLU A 67 1.31 7.08 -12.56
C GLU A 67 0.71 8.33 -13.22
N ARG A 68 -0.19 8.11 -14.19
CA ARG A 68 -0.96 9.18 -14.83
C ARG A 68 -2.43 9.06 -14.46
N ARG A 69 -3.11 10.18 -14.26
CA ARG A 69 -4.53 10.18 -13.87
C ARG A 69 -5.43 9.35 -14.81
N GLY A 70 -5.16 9.36 -16.10
CA GLY A 70 -5.93 8.58 -17.10
C GLY A 70 -5.71 7.06 -17.04
N GLU A 71 -4.66 6.61 -16.35
CA GLU A 71 -4.33 5.18 -16.19
C GLU A 71 -4.87 4.61 -14.87
N VAL A 72 -5.27 5.50 -13.94
CA VAL A 72 -5.78 5.14 -12.62
C VAL A 72 -7.31 5.10 -12.68
N TRP A 73 -7.88 3.94 -12.35
CA TRP A 73 -9.34 3.75 -12.29
C TRP A 73 -9.97 4.53 -11.13
N LEU A 74 -9.37 4.47 -9.95
CA LEU A 74 -9.85 5.13 -8.75
C LEU A 74 -8.68 5.65 -7.91
N ALA A 75 -8.68 6.94 -7.61
CA ALA A 75 -7.72 7.58 -6.72
C ALA A 75 -8.39 7.90 -5.38
N VAL A 76 -7.80 7.46 -4.29
CA VAL A 76 -8.27 7.70 -2.92
C VAL A 76 -7.18 8.44 -2.15
N ALA A 77 -7.54 9.46 -1.40
CA ALA A 77 -6.66 10.12 -0.44
C ALA A 77 -7.08 9.77 0.98
N ALA A 78 -6.19 9.22 1.76
CA ALA A 78 -6.39 8.93 3.17
C ALA A 78 -5.80 10.06 4.02
N ASP A 79 -6.69 10.79 4.67
CA ASP A 79 -6.38 11.88 5.59
C ASP A 79 -5.33 12.86 5.02
N ALA A 80 -4.16 13.06 5.67
CA ALA A 80 -3.10 13.95 5.20
C ALA A 80 -2.59 13.63 3.78
N GLY A 81 -2.89 12.45 3.22
CA GLY A 81 -2.59 12.08 1.84
C GLY A 81 -3.26 12.96 0.80
N LEU A 82 -4.32 13.71 1.18
CA LEU A 82 -4.97 14.66 0.29
C LEU A 82 -4.00 15.76 -0.18
N ALA A 83 -3.17 16.29 0.72
CA ALA A 83 -2.19 17.31 0.36
C ALA A 83 -1.17 16.77 -0.65
N LEU A 84 -0.67 15.55 -0.46
CA LEU A 84 0.25 14.88 -1.38
C LEU A 84 -0.41 14.66 -2.75
N ALA A 85 -1.64 14.18 -2.80
CA ALA A 85 -2.38 13.96 -4.05
C ALA A 85 -2.44 15.26 -4.87
N LEU A 86 -2.87 16.36 -4.26
CA LEU A 86 -2.99 17.66 -4.91
C LEU A 86 -1.62 18.22 -5.35
N GLN A 87 -0.58 18.05 -4.55
CA GLN A 87 0.79 18.44 -4.90
C GLN A 87 1.29 17.69 -6.15
N LEU A 88 0.95 16.42 -6.28
CA LEU A 88 1.29 15.60 -7.45
C LEU A 88 0.36 15.83 -8.65
N GLY A 89 -0.62 16.74 -8.55
CA GLY A 89 -1.57 17.06 -9.61
C GLY A 89 -2.67 16.01 -9.79
N PHE A 90 -2.94 15.22 -8.76
CA PHE A 90 -4.10 14.32 -8.71
C PHE A 90 -5.22 14.95 -7.89
N GLU A 91 -6.40 15.04 -8.47
CA GLU A 91 -7.64 15.25 -7.73
C GLU A 91 -8.21 13.85 -7.38
N PRO A 92 -8.15 13.41 -6.11
CA PRO A 92 -8.66 12.11 -5.74
C PRO A 92 -10.17 12.02 -5.93
N ASP A 93 -10.66 10.83 -6.29
CA ASP A 93 -12.10 10.58 -6.43
C ASP A 93 -12.80 10.53 -5.08
N LEU A 94 -12.07 10.11 -4.05
CA LEU A 94 -12.56 10.00 -2.68
C LEU A 94 -11.50 10.46 -1.69
N VAL A 95 -11.94 11.08 -0.60
CA VAL A 95 -11.15 11.37 0.58
C VAL A 95 -11.71 10.55 1.74
N VAL A 96 -10.84 9.83 2.47
CA VAL A 96 -11.25 8.94 3.58
C VAL A 96 -10.45 9.25 4.83
N GLY A 97 -11.02 9.06 6.01
CA GLY A 97 -10.34 9.24 7.29
C GLY A 97 -11.18 10.01 8.32
N ASP A 98 -10.57 10.37 9.45
CA ASP A 98 -11.18 11.25 10.45
C ASP A 98 -10.93 12.74 10.20
N MET A 99 -10.03 13.04 9.26
CA MET A 99 -9.63 14.38 8.83
C MET A 99 -8.85 15.19 9.92
N ASP A 100 -8.29 14.51 10.91
CA ASP A 100 -7.57 15.15 12.01
C ASP A 100 -6.16 15.58 11.62
N SER A 101 -5.48 14.77 10.79
CA SER A 101 -4.10 15.02 10.34
C SER A 101 -4.03 15.97 9.13
N LEU A 102 -5.15 16.50 8.64
CA LEU A 102 -5.15 17.52 7.60
C LEU A 102 -4.69 18.87 8.19
N SER A 103 -3.53 19.34 7.72
CA SER A 103 -3.00 20.65 8.11
C SER A 103 -3.88 21.80 7.60
N ASP A 104 -4.52 21.64 6.46
CA ASP A 104 -5.46 22.58 5.86
C ASP A 104 -6.78 21.89 5.54
N ARG A 105 -7.76 22.08 6.43
CA ARG A 105 -9.10 21.52 6.27
C ARG A 105 -9.91 22.17 5.14
N SER A 106 -9.53 23.36 4.68
CA SER A 106 -10.21 24.04 3.57
C SER A 106 -10.05 23.27 2.24
N LEU A 107 -9.06 22.37 2.15
CA LEU A 107 -8.89 21.48 1.00
C LEU A 107 -10.12 20.58 0.79
N LEU A 108 -10.85 20.25 1.86
CA LEU A 108 -12.07 19.45 1.78
C LEU A 108 -13.24 20.20 1.12
N ASP A 109 -13.24 21.52 1.16
CA ASP A 109 -14.29 22.35 0.54
C ASP A 109 -14.32 22.19 -0.99
N ARG A 110 -13.25 21.68 -1.56
CA ARG A 110 -13.14 21.36 -2.99
C ARG A 110 -13.90 20.11 -3.39
N PHE A 111 -14.30 19.28 -2.41
CA PHE A 111 -14.94 17.99 -2.64
C PHE A 111 -16.40 18.03 -2.20
N PRO A 112 -17.33 17.53 -3.03
CA PRO A 112 -18.71 17.38 -2.62
C PRO A 112 -18.80 16.36 -1.46
N PRO A 113 -19.78 16.51 -0.55
CA PRO A 113 -19.88 15.70 0.67
C PRO A 113 -19.91 14.17 0.44
N ASP A 114 -20.38 13.73 -0.69
CA ASP A 114 -20.44 12.31 -1.06
C ASP A 114 -19.09 11.72 -1.49
N ARG A 115 -18.09 12.56 -1.72
CA ARG A 115 -16.68 12.17 -1.95
C ARG A 115 -15.83 12.19 -0.69
N VAL A 116 -16.34 12.64 0.45
CA VAL A 116 -15.63 12.69 1.72
C VAL A 116 -16.21 11.66 2.68
N LEU A 117 -15.54 10.52 2.81
CA LEU A 117 -15.95 9.42 3.68
C LEU A 117 -15.33 9.57 5.06
N ARG A 118 -16.11 10.07 6.02
CA ARG A 118 -15.63 10.27 7.39
C ARG A 118 -15.76 9.00 8.21
N PHE A 119 -14.71 8.68 8.94
CA PHE A 119 -14.65 7.56 9.88
C PHE A 119 -14.38 8.08 11.29
N PRO A 120 -14.86 7.38 12.33
CA PRO A 120 -14.54 7.73 13.71
C PRO A 120 -13.03 7.68 13.96
N GLN A 121 -12.54 8.52 14.88
CA GLN A 121 -11.15 8.50 15.33
C GLN A 121 -10.84 7.20 16.12
N ASP A 122 -11.79 6.78 16.96
CA ASP A 122 -11.71 5.51 17.72
C ASP A 122 -12.15 4.35 16.83
N LYS A 123 -11.20 3.77 16.10
CA LYS A 123 -11.36 2.65 15.16
C LYS A 123 -10.16 1.73 15.19
N ASP A 124 -10.37 0.47 14.88
CA ASP A 124 -9.32 -0.56 14.84
C ASP A 124 -8.44 -0.50 13.57
N GLU A 125 -8.89 0.22 12.52
CA GLU A 125 -8.17 0.36 11.26
C GLU A 125 -7.49 1.73 11.15
N THR A 126 -6.27 1.75 10.62
CA THR A 126 -5.61 2.99 10.19
C THR A 126 -6.30 3.57 8.95
N ASP A 127 -6.12 4.87 8.67
CA ASP A 127 -6.68 5.49 7.46
C ASP A 127 -6.11 4.87 6.18
N THR A 128 -4.86 4.40 6.22
CA THR A 128 -4.24 3.64 5.13
C THR A 128 -4.98 2.32 4.87
N GLU A 129 -5.33 1.58 5.90
CA GLU A 129 -6.09 0.34 5.79
C GLU A 129 -7.50 0.58 5.26
N ILE A 130 -8.15 1.63 5.73
CA ILE A 130 -9.47 2.06 5.23
C ILE A 130 -9.39 2.41 3.75
N GLY A 131 -8.40 3.20 3.34
CA GLY A 131 -8.20 3.57 1.95
C GLY A 131 -7.97 2.36 1.04
N LEU A 132 -7.15 1.40 1.49
CA LEU A 132 -6.91 0.14 0.78
C LEU A 132 -8.20 -0.67 0.65
N ARG A 133 -8.95 -0.84 1.74
CA ARG A 133 -10.25 -1.54 1.75
C ARG A 133 -11.24 -0.87 0.80
N VAL A 134 -11.35 0.45 0.83
CA VAL A 134 -12.24 1.22 -0.07
C VAL A 134 -11.90 1.00 -1.54
N LEU A 135 -10.62 0.92 -1.91
CA LEU A 135 -10.18 0.59 -3.25
C LEU A 135 -10.56 -0.85 -3.63
N ARG A 136 -10.32 -1.82 -2.73
CA ARG A 136 -10.66 -3.24 -2.95
C ARG A 136 -12.15 -3.46 -3.13
N GLU A 137 -12.98 -2.87 -2.28
CA GLU A 137 -14.43 -2.93 -2.36
C GLU A 137 -14.99 -2.36 -3.67
N ARG A 138 -14.24 -1.46 -4.32
CA ARG A 138 -14.57 -0.89 -5.63
C ARG A 138 -13.93 -1.62 -6.80
N GLY A 139 -13.31 -2.77 -6.56
CA GLY A 139 -12.79 -3.67 -7.59
C GLY A 139 -11.39 -3.31 -8.11
N CYS A 140 -10.62 -2.49 -7.39
CA CYS A 140 -9.22 -2.27 -7.72
C CYS A 140 -8.38 -3.48 -7.28
N GLY A 141 -7.91 -4.27 -8.23
CA GLY A 141 -7.04 -5.44 -7.99
C GLY A 141 -5.55 -5.09 -8.00
N ASP A 142 -5.16 -3.98 -8.60
CA ASP A 142 -3.79 -3.46 -8.65
C ASP A 142 -3.73 -2.12 -7.91
N VAL A 143 -3.17 -2.11 -6.70
CA VAL A 143 -3.13 -0.89 -5.87
C VAL A 143 -1.70 -0.43 -5.66
N THR A 144 -1.46 0.85 -5.99
CA THR A 144 -0.25 1.60 -5.63
C THR A 144 -0.55 2.48 -4.42
N ILE A 145 0.33 2.46 -3.41
CA ILE A 145 0.33 3.41 -2.29
C ILE A 145 1.38 4.47 -2.56
N ALA A 146 1.04 5.74 -2.40
CA ALA A 146 1.96 6.89 -2.52
C ALA A 146 1.99 7.68 -1.20
N GLY A 147 3.18 7.90 -0.65
CA GLY A 147 3.39 8.56 0.63
C GLY A 147 3.95 7.62 1.70
N GLY A 148 3.78 7.97 2.97
CA GLY A 148 4.22 7.16 4.10
C GLY A 148 5.71 7.22 4.40
N GLY A 149 6.52 7.96 3.65
CA GLY A 149 7.93 8.23 3.97
C GLY A 149 8.10 9.25 5.11
N GLY A 150 9.33 9.48 5.53
CA GLY A 150 9.68 10.57 6.43
C GLY A 150 9.33 10.37 7.90
N GLY A 151 10.11 9.61 8.64
CA GLY A 151 10.23 9.80 10.09
C GLY A 151 9.45 8.83 11.01
N ARG A 152 8.24 8.42 10.74
CA ARG A 152 7.46 7.51 11.60
C ARG A 152 7.78 6.05 11.26
N VAL A 153 8.77 5.46 11.93
CA VAL A 153 9.20 4.06 11.72
C VAL A 153 8.04 3.07 11.96
N ASP A 154 7.20 3.32 12.95
CA ASP A 154 6.00 2.52 13.22
C ASP A 154 5.02 2.50 12.04
N HIS A 155 4.81 3.63 11.37
CA HIS A 155 4.00 3.72 10.16
C HIS A 155 4.64 2.97 8.98
N LEU A 156 5.96 3.09 8.78
CA LEU A 156 6.68 2.34 7.76
C LEU A 156 6.49 0.83 7.95
N LEU A 157 6.66 0.34 9.18
CA LEU A 157 6.47 -1.07 9.51
C LEU A 157 5.01 -1.53 9.31
N ALA A 158 4.04 -0.69 9.69
CA ALA A 158 2.63 -0.99 9.49
C ALA A 158 2.27 -1.10 8.00
N ILE A 159 2.77 -0.18 7.15
CA ILE A 159 2.54 -0.24 5.70
C ILE A 159 3.22 -1.45 5.09
N ALA A 160 4.47 -1.76 5.49
CA ALA A 160 5.17 -2.95 5.03
C ALA A 160 4.40 -4.25 5.39
N ALA A 161 3.75 -4.30 6.57
CA ALA A 161 2.94 -5.44 6.98
C ALA A 161 1.68 -5.63 6.11
N LEU A 162 1.18 -4.61 5.41
CA LEU A 162 0.05 -4.76 4.49
C LEU A 162 0.37 -5.71 3.32
N PHE A 163 1.65 -5.87 2.98
CA PHE A 163 2.08 -6.80 1.93
C PHE A 163 2.01 -8.27 2.33
N GLU A 164 1.83 -8.57 3.61
CA GLU A 164 1.60 -9.93 4.14
C GLU A 164 0.11 -10.36 4.11
N ARG A 165 -0.80 -9.46 3.77
CA ARG A 165 -2.25 -9.74 3.72
C ARG A 165 -2.62 -10.58 2.49
N GLU A 166 -3.84 -11.14 2.48
CA GLU A 166 -4.39 -11.90 1.34
C GLU A 166 -4.51 -11.03 0.09
N ASP A 167 -4.95 -9.77 0.26
CA ASP A 167 -5.11 -8.78 -0.81
C ASP A 167 -4.07 -7.65 -0.68
N PRO A 168 -2.76 -7.93 -0.88
CA PRO A 168 -1.72 -6.95 -0.66
C PRO A 168 -1.76 -5.82 -1.71
N PRO A 169 -1.23 -4.63 -1.40
CA PRO A 169 -0.89 -3.66 -2.43
C PRO A 169 0.20 -4.25 -3.35
N ARG A 170 0.27 -3.76 -4.59
CA ARG A 170 1.29 -4.21 -5.55
C ARG A 170 2.54 -3.36 -5.51
N ARG A 171 2.36 -2.10 -5.13
CA ARG A 171 3.43 -1.11 -5.12
C ARG A 171 3.23 -0.12 -3.98
N TRP A 172 4.33 0.35 -3.42
CA TRP A 172 4.38 1.46 -2.48
C TRP A 172 5.55 2.37 -2.82
N VAL A 173 5.28 3.68 -2.98
CA VAL A 173 6.29 4.68 -3.36
C VAL A 173 6.34 5.77 -2.32
N THR A 174 7.54 6.02 -1.80
CA THR A 174 7.85 7.12 -0.89
C THR A 174 8.76 8.14 -1.58
N ASP A 175 9.21 9.14 -0.85
CA ASP A 175 10.26 10.08 -1.28
C ASP A 175 11.61 9.38 -1.56
N GLY A 176 11.91 8.28 -0.85
CA GLY A 176 13.22 7.59 -0.90
C GLY A 176 13.19 6.18 -1.48
N ALA A 177 12.03 5.61 -1.78
CA ALA A 177 11.93 4.22 -2.23
C ALA A 177 10.73 3.93 -3.14
N ASP A 178 10.95 3.05 -4.12
CA ASP A 178 9.92 2.36 -4.90
C ASP A 178 9.91 0.88 -4.49
N ILE A 179 8.86 0.46 -3.78
CA ILE A 179 8.70 -0.85 -3.20
C ILE A 179 7.69 -1.64 -4.03
N ARG A 180 8.05 -2.87 -4.42
CA ARG A 180 7.25 -3.72 -5.29
C ARG A 180 7.08 -5.12 -4.76
N LEU A 181 5.86 -5.63 -4.84
CA LEU A 181 5.56 -7.03 -4.58
C LEU A 181 5.93 -7.87 -5.80
N ILE A 182 6.72 -8.93 -5.59
CA ILE A 182 7.02 -9.96 -6.61
C ILE A 182 6.44 -11.28 -6.12
N GLU A 183 5.47 -11.82 -6.85
CA GLU A 183 4.84 -13.12 -6.57
C GLU A 183 5.37 -14.23 -7.49
N GLU A 184 5.54 -13.92 -8.77
CA GLU A 184 6.03 -14.89 -9.78
C GLU A 184 7.19 -14.30 -10.58
N GLU A 185 6.95 -13.19 -11.26
CA GLU A 185 7.94 -12.55 -12.12
C GLU A 185 7.84 -11.02 -12.01
N PHE A 186 8.98 -10.37 -12.09
CA PHE A 186 9.11 -8.93 -12.24
C PHE A 186 10.16 -8.60 -13.30
N GLU A 187 9.81 -7.75 -14.25
CA GLU A 187 10.72 -7.24 -15.27
C GLU A 187 10.69 -5.71 -15.30
N VAL A 188 11.85 -5.11 -15.49
CA VAL A 188 11.98 -3.67 -15.67
C VAL A 188 13.13 -3.33 -16.61
N ILE A 189 13.00 -2.20 -17.30
CA ILE A 189 14.01 -1.63 -18.20
C ILE A 189 14.38 -0.24 -17.71
N GLY A 190 15.67 0.10 -17.76
CA GLY A 190 16.16 1.45 -17.49
C GLY A 190 16.43 1.75 -16.02
N TRP A 191 16.72 0.71 -15.20
CA TRP A 191 17.11 0.88 -13.80
C TRP A 191 18.61 0.66 -13.54
N GLU A 192 19.44 0.72 -14.59
CA GLU A 192 20.89 0.54 -14.47
C GLU A 192 21.48 1.46 -13.40
N GLY A 193 22.38 0.93 -12.59
CA GLY A 193 23.01 1.64 -11.47
C GLY A 193 22.16 1.78 -10.21
N SER A 194 20.85 1.45 -10.27
CA SER A 194 20.00 1.51 -9.07
C SER A 194 20.38 0.47 -8.05
N THR A 195 20.28 0.83 -6.77
CA THR A 195 20.36 -0.10 -5.64
C THR A 195 18.98 -0.74 -5.42
N VAL A 196 18.97 -2.08 -5.30
CA VAL A 196 17.75 -2.86 -5.04
C VAL A 196 17.98 -3.83 -3.90
N SER A 197 16.98 -4.04 -3.06
CA SER A 197 17.01 -5.01 -1.95
C SER A 197 15.81 -5.94 -2.07
N PHE A 198 15.96 -7.18 -1.60
CA PHE A 198 14.94 -8.21 -1.66
C PHE A 198 14.71 -8.78 -0.26
N LEU A 199 13.46 -8.68 0.22
CA LEU A 199 13.03 -9.19 1.51
C LEU A 199 11.96 -10.26 1.27
N PRO A 200 12.06 -11.45 1.92
CA PRO A 200 11.01 -12.44 1.83
C PRO A 200 9.76 -11.98 2.60
N LEU A 201 8.60 -12.24 2.04
CA LEU A 201 7.32 -12.15 2.73
C LEU A 201 6.91 -13.56 3.22
N GLY A 202 6.23 -13.61 4.35
CA GLY A 202 5.86 -14.89 4.97
C GLY A 202 7.06 -15.62 5.58
N SER A 203 7.10 -16.94 5.44
CA SER A 203 8.12 -17.79 6.05
C SER A 203 9.40 -17.86 5.23
N GLN A 204 9.30 -17.88 3.91
CA GLN A 204 10.44 -17.96 2.98
C GLN A 204 10.06 -17.60 1.55
N ALA A 205 11.09 -17.26 0.75
CA ALA A 205 11.06 -17.21 -0.70
C ALA A 205 12.22 -18.04 -1.25
N SER A 206 11.95 -18.91 -2.25
CA SER A 206 12.93 -19.82 -2.83
C SER A 206 12.66 -20.12 -4.31
N GLY A 207 13.59 -20.83 -4.95
CA GLY A 207 13.50 -21.08 -6.40
C GLY A 207 13.66 -19.79 -7.22
N MET A 208 14.33 -18.82 -6.66
CA MET A 208 14.58 -17.54 -7.31
C MET A 208 15.57 -17.70 -8.45
N ARG A 209 15.37 -16.90 -9.50
CA ARG A 209 16.33 -16.64 -10.58
C ARG A 209 16.35 -15.17 -10.86
N SER A 210 17.45 -14.67 -11.39
CA SER A 210 17.55 -13.25 -11.75
C SER A 210 18.48 -13.04 -12.95
N GLU A 211 18.18 -11.98 -13.69
CA GLU A 211 19.02 -11.44 -14.76
C GLU A 211 19.29 -9.97 -14.50
N GLY A 212 20.48 -9.50 -14.86
CA GLY A 212 20.82 -8.07 -14.78
C GLY A 212 21.17 -7.56 -13.40
N LEU A 213 21.34 -8.41 -12.40
CA LEU A 213 21.83 -8.07 -11.07
C LEU A 213 23.33 -8.35 -10.90
N GLN A 214 24.00 -7.55 -10.06
CA GLN A 214 25.41 -7.77 -9.71
C GLN A 214 25.59 -9.08 -8.94
N TRP A 215 24.70 -9.37 -8.03
CA TRP A 215 24.65 -10.62 -7.26
C TRP A 215 23.40 -11.39 -7.63
N PRO A 216 23.51 -12.48 -8.43
CA PRO A 216 22.37 -13.29 -8.83
C PRO A 216 21.62 -13.87 -7.64
N LEU A 217 20.31 -14.01 -7.77
CA LEU A 217 19.46 -14.64 -6.75
C LEU A 217 19.34 -16.15 -6.93
N ASP A 218 19.99 -16.71 -7.96
CA ASP A 218 19.87 -18.11 -8.38
C ASP A 218 20.31 -19.05 -7.27
N GLY A 219 19.46 -20.02 -6.95
CA GLY A 219 19.74 -21.01 -5.91
C GLY A 219 19.66 -20.51 -4.47
N LEU A 220 19.37 -19.23 -4.25
CA LEU A 220 19.19 -18.70 -2.91
C LEU A 220 17.83 -19.08 -2.32
N CYS A 221 17.78 -19.15 -0.98
CA CYS A 221 16.55 -19.28 -0.21
C CYS A 221 16.57 -18.21 0.88
N PHE A 222 15.67 -17.23 0.78
CA PHE A 222 15.48 -16.22 1.81
C PHE A 222 14.42 -16.70 2.79
N ARG A 223 14.78 -16.86 4.05
CA ARG A 223 13.88 -17.17 5.16
C ARG A 223 13.56 -15.89 5.93
N ARG A 224 12.47 -15.91 6.70
CA ARG A 224 12.14 -14.81 7.61
C ARG A 224 13.36 -14.40 8.44
N GLY A 225 13.68 -13.10 8.46
CA GLY A 225 14.86 -12.55 9.12
C GLY A 225 16.14 -12.52 8.26
N TYR A 226 16.10 -13.05 7.04
CA TYR A 226 17.20 -12.96 6.06
C TYR A 226 16.72 -12.17 4.85
N ALA A 227 17.61 -11.31 4.33
CA ALA A 227 17.31 -10.46 3.18
C ALA A 227 18.56 -10.30 2.31
N GLY A 228 18.36 -10.10 1.02
CA GLY A 228 19.41 -9.67 0.10
C GLY A 228 19.37 -8.16 -0.03
N ILE A 229 20.14 -7.44 0.77
CA ILE A 229 20.16 -5.98 0.74
C ILE A 229 21.29 -5.45 -0.14
N SER A 230 21.07 -4.23 -0.70
CA SER A 230 22.06 -3.46 -1.46
C SER A 230 22.60 -4.17 -2.69
N ASN A 231 21.80 -4.98 -3.37
CA ASN A 231 22.13 -5.49 -4.70
C ASN A 231 22.10 -4.34 -5.72
N ARG A 232 22.69 -4.52 -6.87
CA ARG A 232 22.82 -3.49 -7.89
C ARG A 232 22.33 -3.97 -9.24
N VAL A 233 21.56 -3.12 -9.93
CA VAL A 233 21.14 -3.38 -11.30
C VAL A 233 22.28 -3.04 -12.24
N MET A 234 22.79 -4.04 -12.99
CA MET A 234 23.98 -3.93 -13.86
C MET A 234 23.63 -3.87 -15.33
N ALA A 235 22.42 -4.27 -15.71
CA ALA A 235 22.00 -4.31 -17.11
C ALA A 235 20.75 -3.44 -17.33
N ARG A 236 20.56 -2.98 -18.57
CA ARG A 236 19.38 -2.20 -18.96
C ARG A 236 18.08 -2.92 -18.66
N ARG A 237 18.07 -4.26 -18.78
CA ARG A 237 16.94 -5.12 -18.46
C ARG A 237 17.28 -5.92 -17.20
N MET A 238 16.44 -5.80 -16.19
CA MET A 238 16.49 -6.62 -14.98
C MET A 238 15.22 -7.48 -14.92
N ARG A 239 15.41 -8.77 -14.59
CA ARG A 239 14.31 -9.71 -14.36
C ARG A 239 14.58 -10.48 -13.07
N VAL A 240 13.49 -10.76 -12.34
CA VAL A 240 13.52 -11.59 -11.13
C VAL A 240 12.33 -12.54 -11.20
N TRP A 241 12.59 -13.83 -10.95
CA TRP A 241 11.57 -14.87 -10.81
C TRP A 241 11.59 -15.42 -9.41
N VAL A 242 10.41 -15.77 -8.89
CA VAL A 242 10.22 -16.39 -7.58
C VAL A 242 9.45 -17.70 -7.80
N GLY A 243 10.05 -18.83 -7.40
CA GLY A 243 9.42 -20.14 -7.54
C GLY A 243 8.44 -20.47 -6.43
N THR A 244 8.73 -20.07 -5.19
CA THR A 244 7.87 -20.30 -4.02
C THR A 244 7.99 -19.12 -3.06
N GLY A 245 6.86 -18.70 -2.49
CA GLY A 245 6.78 -17.53 -1.62
C GLY A 245 6.67 -16.25 -2.41
N LYS A 246 6.95 -15.13 -1.76
CA LYS A 246 6.86 -13.77 -2.33
C LYS A 246 8.06 -12.96 -1.88
N LEU A 247 8.46 -11.97 -2.69
CA LEU A 247 9.48 -11.00 -2.34
C LEU A 247 8.90 -9.58 -2.30
N LEU A 248 9.33 -8.81 -1.35
CA LEU A 248 9.23 -7.37 -1.38
C LEU A 248 10.57 -6.84 -1.91
N MET A 249 10.55 -6.25 -3.10
CA MET A 249 11.70 -5.59 -3.68
C MET A 249 11.65 -4.10 -3.32
N VAL A 250 12.75 -3.57 -2.82
CA VAL A 250 12.91 -2.14 -2.49
C VAL A 250 13.97 -1.56 -3.39
N ARG A 251 13.60 -0.64 -4.28
CA ARG A 251 14.53 0.18 -5.05
C ARG A 251 14.74 1.50 -4.32
N THR A 252 15.98 1.87 -4.03
CA THR A 252 16.31 3.20 -3.50
C THR A 252 16.15 4.27 -4.59
N LEU A 253 15.46 5.36 -4.26
CA LEU A 253 15.30 6.54 -5.11
C LEU A 253 16.27 7.63 -4.64
N GLY A 254 16.71 8.50 -5.54
CA GLY A 254 17.55 9.65 -5.20
C GLY A 254 19.04 9.35 -4.97
N GLU A 255 19.49 8.11 -5.09
CA GLU A 255 20.93 7.82 -5.16
C GLU A 255 21.46 8.23 -6.53
N VAL A 256 22.08 9.40 -6.59
CA VAL A 256 22.96 9.75 -7.73
C VAL A 256 24.16 8.82 -7.62
N SER A 257 24.40 8.03 -8.67
CA SER A 257 25.59 7.18 -8.79
C SER A 257 26.84 8.01 -8.43
N ARG A 258 27.52 7.64 -7.35
CA ARG A 258 28.87 8.12 -7.04
C ARG A 258 29.90 7.37 -7.86
#